data_66ecd52e57c3f41bc2fce1d476132e69
#
_entry.id   66ecd52e57c3f41bc2fce1d476132e69
#
_cell.length_a   1.000
_cell.length_b   1.000
_cell.length_c   1.000
_cell.angle_alpha   90.00
_cell.angle_beta   90.00
_cell.angle_gamma   90.00
#
_symmetry.space_group_name_H-M   'P 1'
#
loop_
_entity.id
_entity.type
_entity.pdbx_description
1 polymer ?
#
loop_
_entity_poly.entity_id
_entity_poly.type
_entity_poly.pdbx_seq_one_letter_code
_entity_poly.pdbx_strand_id
1 'polypeptide(L)'
;MQVISVGGTLTDAAVWSFVAMVPIVISAWFGLTFKPSRKITAYFLAFSSGMLIALLSYDLVQEAFRISGPVYALMGLFMGLLTYQFTNYLVAKSGVKRRQSVNCGGIGHLSVEQQNERTTAIALVIGAALDGIPESMSIGITFLENPLVSSSVILAVAVANIPEGLASGAGLRRSGVSRFNILLIWSSVVVVCVVSSVLAWILMKDAPDAMKGIITAFAGGGVLAMTFQAIIPEAYEEIKDWIGLIAGVGFAIAFLVSHLYH
;
A
#
# COMPACT_ATOMS: atom_id res chain seq x y z
N MET A 1 -2.41 -4.43 37.59
CA MET A 1 -1.78 -5.61 37.02
C MET A 1 -1.03 -5.10 35.78
N GLN A 2 0.28 -4.86 35.92
CA GLN A 2 1.10 -4.39 34.79
C GLN A 2 1.20 -5.56 33.81
N VAL A 3 0.52 -5.46 32.70
CA VAL A 3 0.81 -6.32 31.54
C VAL A 3 2.16 -5.87 31.02
N ILE A 4 3.17 -6.70 31.24
CA ILE A 4 4.49 -6.54 30.62
C ILE A 4 4.21 -6.69 29.11
N SER A 5 4.17 -5.58 28.40
CA SER A 5 4.12 -5.61 26.94
C SER A 5 5.45 -6.18 26.44
N VAL A 6 5.47 -7.47 26.18
CA VAL A 6 6.57 -8.09 25.44
C VAL A 6 6.45 -7.55 24.03
N GLY A 7 7.29 -6.60 23.68
CA GLY A 7 7.37 -6.09 22.30
C GLY A 7 7.58 -7.27 21.32
N GLY A 8 7.02 -7.17 20.13
CA GLY A 8 7.18 -8.21 19.12
C GLY A 8 8.63 -8.43 18.73
N THR A 9 8.95 -9.64 18.30
CA THR A 9 10.32 -10.01 17.91
C THR A 9 10.61 -9.57 16.45
N LEU A 10 11.89 -9.55 16.10
CA LEU A 10 12.31 -9.33 14.70
C LEU A 10 11.67 -10.34 13.74
N THR A 11 11.51 -11.58 14.19
CA THR A 11 10.83 -12.62 13.40
C THR A 11 9.36 -12.31 13.19
N ASP A 12 8.69 -11.74 14.18
CA ASP A 12 7.30 -11.31 14.04
C ASP A 12 7.16 -10.21 12.99
N ALA A 13 8.03 -9.20 13.02
CA ALA A 13 8.05 -8.14 12.01
C ALA A 13 8.24 -8.70 10.58
N ALA A 14 9.14 -9.67 10.41
CA ALA A 14 9.38 -10.29 9.11
C ALA A 14 8.19 -11.15 8.65
N VAL A 15 7.70 -12.04 9.52
CA VAL A 15 6.61 -12.98 9.17
C VAL A 15 5.31 -12.23 8.90
N TRP A 16 4.94 -11.29 9.74
CA TRP A 16 3.67 -10.57 9.60
C TRP A 16 3.70 -9.56 8.45
N SER A 17 4.85 -8.93 8.18
CA SER A 17 5.01 -8.14 6.96
C SER A 17 4.88 -9.01 5.71
N PHE A 18 5.42 -10.23 5.70
CA PHE A 18 5.21 -11.18 4.61
C PHE A 18 3.73 -11.55 4.47
N VAL A 19 3.04 -11.83 5.57
CA VAL A 19 1.60 -12.15 5.58
C VAL A 19 0.77 -10.98 5.04
N ALA A 20 1.10 -9.74 5.39
CA ALA A 20 0.42 -8.56 4.88
C ALA A 20 0.65 -8.32 3.38
N MET A 21 1.85 -8.65 2.88
CA MET A 21 2.25 -8.35 1.50
C MET A 21 1.98 -9.49 0.51
N VAL A 22 1.98 -10.75 0.96
CA VAL A 22 1.79 -11.90 0.05
C VAL A 22 0.46 -11.87 -0.73
N PRO A 23 -0.66 -11.31 -0.24
CA PRO A 23 -1.90 -11.19 -1.00
C PRO A 23 -1.74 -10.49 -2.34
N ILE A 24 -0.76 -9.55 -2.49
CA ILE A 24 -0.52 -8.87 -3.76
C ILE A 24 -0.03 -9.84 -4.85
N VAL A 25 0.83 -10.80 -4.50
CA VAL A 25 1.33 -11.82 -5.44
C VAL A 25 0.20 -12.79 -5.81
N ILE A 26 -0.56 -13.23 -4.82
CA ILE A 26 -1.68 -14.16 -5.02
C ILE A 26 -2.74 -13.51 -5.90
N SER A 27 -3.14 -12.27 -5.60
CA SER A 27 -4.14 -11.55 -6.38
C SER A 27 -3.64 -11.17 -7.76
N ALA A 28 -2.36 -10.85 -7.94
CA ALA A 28 -1.75 -10.66 -9.26
C ALA A 28 -1.85 -11.95 -10.09
N TRP A 29 -1.57 -13.11 -9.49
CA TRP A 29 -1.76 -14.40 -10.16
C TRP A 29 -3.22 -14.66 -10.56
N PHE A 30 -4.19 -14.32 -9.69
CA PHE A 30 -5.61 -14.35 -10.04
C PHE A 30 -5.95 -13.38 -11.18
N GLY A 31 -5.44 -12.14 -11.13
CA GLY A 31 -5.62 -11.15 -12.20
C GLY A 31 -5.09 -11.61 -13.55
N LEU A 32 -3.94 -12.30 -13.56
CA LEU A 32 -3.35 -12.93 -14.75
C LEU A 32 -4.24 -14.03 -15.35
N THR A 33 -4.90 -14.79 -14.49
CA THR A 33 -5.61 -16.03 -14.86
C THR A 33 -7.06 -15.74 -15.26
N PHE A 34 -7.78 -15.01 -14.41
CA PHE A 34 -9.22 -14.80 -14.55
C PHE A 34 -9.60 -13.50 -15.27
N LYS A 35 -8.65 -12.56 -15.42
CA LYS A 35 -8.86 -11.27 -16.10
C LYS A 35 -10.16 -10.58 -15.66
N PRO A 36 -10.31 -10.22 -14.39
CA PRO A 36 -11.52 -9.64 -13.86
C PRO A 36 -11.95 -8.40 -14.68
N SER A 37 -13.25 -8.15 -14.73
CA SER A 37 -13.75 -6.95 -15.41
C SER A 37 -13.29 -5.70 -14.66
N ARG A 38 -13.17 -4.57 -15.38
CA ARG A 38 -12.79 -3.28 -14.78
C ARG A 38 -13.72 -2.89 -13.63
N LYS A 39 -15.02 -3.16 -13.77
CA LYS A 39 -16.00 -2.88 -12.72
C LYS A 39 -15.73 -3.67 -11.44
N ILE A 40 -15.42 -4.99 -11.55
CA ILE A 40 -15.08 -5.80 -10.38
C ILE A 40 -13.85 -5.25 -9.69
N THR A 41 -12.80 -4.92 -10.45
CA THR A 41 -11.59 -4.31 -9.90
C THR A 41 -11.89 -2.97 -9.20
N ALA A 42 -12.74 -2.13 -9.81
CA ALA A 42 -13.14 -0.84 -9.24
C ALA A 42 -13.92 -0.98 -7.92
N TYR A 43 -14.76 -2.00 -7.78
CA TYR A 43 -15.44 -2.29 -6.51
C TYR A 43 -14.44 -2.65 -5.41
N PHE A 44 -13.43 -3.46 -5.72
CA PHE A 44 -12.37 -3.78 -4.76
C PHE A 44 -11.53 -2.55 -4.42
N LEU A 45 -11.17 -1.72 -5.41
CA LEU A 45 -10.42 -0.47 -5.19
C LEU A 45 -11.20 0.51 -4.30
N ALA A 46 -12.50 0.68 -4.54
CA ALA A 46 -13.35 1.51 -3.69
C ALA A 46 -13.42 0.98 -2.26
N PHE A 47 -13.60 -0.32 -2.08
CA PHE A 47 -13.63 -0.96 -0.76
C PHE A 47 -12.31 -0.78 -0.03
N SER A 48 -11.18 -1.05 -0.69
CA SER A 48 -9.85 -0.88 -0.09
C SER A 48 -9.52 0.57 0.23
N SER A 49 -9.96 1.53 -0.58
CA SER A 49 -9.74 2.96 -0.27
C SER A 49 -10.36 3.35 1.07
N GLY A 50 -11.55 2.84 1.38
CA GLY A 50 -12.17 3.04 2.69
C GLY A 50 -11.40 2.39 3.82
N MET A 51 -10.92 1.17 3.64
CA MET A 51 -10.07 0.49 4.62
C MET A 51 -8.77 1.24 4.86
N LEU A 52 -8.10 1.72 3.80
CA LEU A 52 -6.86 2.49 3.91
C LEU A 52 -7.06 3.81 4.65
N ILE A 53 -8.19 4.51 4.44
CA ILE A 53 -8.51 5.74 5.19
C ILE A 53 -8.72 5.44 6.69
N ALA A 54 -9.36 4.33 7.03
CA ALA A 54 -9.51 3.92 8.42
C ALA A 54 -8.15 3.55 9.05
N LEU A 55 -7.35 2.71 8.38
CA LEU A 55 -5.99 2.34 8.76
C LEU A 55 -5.13 3.58 9.03
N LEU A 56 -5.10 4.50 8.06
CA LEU A 56 -4.36 5.74 8.19
C LEU A 56 -4.78 6.52 9.45
N SER A 57 -6.09 6.67 9.66
CA SER A 57 -6.62 7.52 10.73
C SER A 57 -6.40 6.91 12.11
N TYR A 58 -6.69 5.64 12.29
CA TYR A 58 -6.73 5.00 13.61
C TYR A 58 -5.44 4.26 13.96
N ASP A 59 -4.76 3.66 12.98
CA ASP A 59 -3.59 2.82 13.26
C ASP A 59 -2.26 3.56 13.01
N LEU A 60 -2.19 4.48 12.03
CA LEU A 60 -0.93 5.16 11.72
C LEU A 60 -0.85 6.56 12.36
N VAL A 61 -1.79 7.45 12.04
CA VAL A 61 -1.69 8.86 12.51
C VAL A 61 -2.01 8.96 13.99
N GLN A 62 -3.02 8.25 14.48
CA GLN A 62 -3.35 8.24 15.90
C GLN A 62 -2.23 7.62 16.73
N GLU A 63 -1.61 6.52 16.27
CA GLU A 63 -0.49 5.90 16.96
C GLU A 63 0.75 6.79 16.96
N ALA A 64 1.07 7.42 15.83
CA ALA A 64 2.15 8.40 15.76
C ALA A 64 1.93 9.57 16.74
N PHE A 65 0.68 10.05 16.83
CA PHE A 65 0.30 11.09 17.80
C PHE A 65 0.50 10.62 19.25
N ARG A 66 0.11 9.39 19.55
CA ARG A 66 0.26 8.78 20.88
C ARG A 66 1.73 8.65 21.29
N ILE A 67 2.59 8.21 20.35
CA ILE A 67 4.02 7.98 20.60
C ILE A 67 4.78 9.31 20.74
N SER A 68 4.57 10.25 19.83
CA SER A 68 5.44 11.42 19.67
C SER A 68 4.77 12.78 19.87
N GLY A 69 3.45 12.80 20.05
CA GLY A 69 2.66 14.02 20.16
C GLY A 69 2.34 14.67 18.81
N PRO A 70 1.54 15.77 18.82
CA PRO A 70 0.93 16.34 17.60
C PRO A 70 1.96 16.89 16.62
N VAL A 71 3.02 17.53 17.10
CA VAL A 71 4.00 18.23 16.24
C VAL A 71 4.74 17.24 15.35
N TYR A 72 5.29 16.19 15.93
CA TYR A 72 6.06 15.19 15.19
C TYR A 72 5.16 14.33 14.29
N ALA A 73 3.95 14.00 14.73
CA ALA A 73 2.98 13.29 13.92
C ALA A 73 2.58 14.11 12.68
N LEU A 74 2.28 15.40 12.83
CA LEU A 74 1.98 16.27 11.69
C LEU A 74 3.18 16.47 10.78
N MET A 75 4.38 16.65 11.33
CA MET A 75 5.60 16.73 10.51
C MET A 75 5.78 15.47 9.65
N GLY A 76 5.68 14.28 10.24
CA GLY A 76 5.77 13.01 9.52
C GLY A 76 4.71 12.91 8.42
N LEU A 77 3.45 13.19 8.74
CA LEU A 77 2.33 13.15 7.80
C LEU A 77 2.59 14.05 6.58
N PHE A 78 2.95 15.32 6.80
CA PHE A 78 3.24 16.24 5.70
C PHE A 78 4.48 15.83 4.90
N MET A 79 5.52 15.32 5.54
CA MET A 79 6.69 14.79 4.83
C MET A 79 6.30 13.62 3.92
N GLY A 80 5.46 12.70 4.37
CA GLY A 80 4.94 11.60 3.57
C GLY A 80 4.14 12.07 2.37
N LEU A 81 3.19 12.98 2.58
CA LEU A 81 2.41 13.63 1.52
C LEU A 81 3.31 14.28 0.46
N LEU A 82 4.28 15.09 0.89
CA LEU A 82 5.19 15.81 -0.01
C LEU A 82 6.11 14.84 -0.76
N THR A 83 6.62 13.82 -0.10
CA THR A 83 7.49 12.81 -0.72
C THR A 83 6.72 12.06 -1.81
N TYR A 84 5.51 11.61 -1.52
CA TYR A 84 4.66 10.95 -2.51
C TYR A 84 4.37 11.88 -3.70
N GLN A 85 3.96 13.13 -3.43
CA GLN A 85 3.68 14.12 -4.47
C GLN A 85 4.90 14.40 -5.35
N PHE A 86 6.07 14.56 -4.72
CA PHE A 86 7.32 14.83 -5.44
C PHE A 86 7.73 13.64 -6.31
N THR A 87 7.64 12.42 -5.78
CA THR A 87 7.98 11.21 -6.53
C THR A 87 7.01 11.00 -7.69
N ASN A 88 5.72 11.20 -7.47
CA ASN A 88 4.72 11.12 -8.52
C ASN A 88 4.98 12.16 -9.64
N TYR A 89 5.40 13.37 -9.27
CA TYR A 89 5.81 14.40 -10.23
C TYR A 89 7.04 13.98 -11.03
N LEU A 90 8.07 13.41 -10.39
CA LEU A 90 9.28 12.94 -11.08
C LEU A 90 8.96 11.80 -12.05
N VAL A 91 8.12 10.84 -11.63
CA VAL A 91 7.66 9.74 -12.48
C VAL A 91 6.87 10.27 -13.68
N ALA A 92 5.99 11.24 -13.48
CA ALA A 92 5.24 11.88 -14.57
C ALA A 92 6.16 12.63 -15.55
N LYS A 93 7.19 13.31 -15.05
CA LYS A 93 8.15 14.09 -15.87
C LYS A 93 9.09 13.18 -16.66
N SER A 94 9.45 12.01 -16.17
CA SER A 94 10.30 11.04 -16.88
C SER A 94 9.60 10.32 -18.03
N GLY A 95 8.40 10.73 -18.42
CA GLY A 95 7.62 10.13 -19.52
C GLY A 95 6.97 8.80 -19.14
N VAL A 96 7.28 8.30 -17.96
CA VAL A 96 6.61 7.18 -17.34
C VAL A 96 5.30 7.71 -16.78
N LYS A 97 4.29 7.91 -17.64
CA LYS A 97 2.94 8.17 -17.15
C LYS A 97 2.56 7.02 -16.25
N ARG A 98 2.41 7.30 -14.96
CA ARG A 98 1.76 6.42 -14.01
C ARG A 98 0.30 6.26 -14.47
N ARG A 99 0.11 5.43 -15.49
CA ARG A 99 -1.21 4.94 -15.87
C ARG A 99 -1.54 3.82 -14.89
N GLN A 100 -2.03 4.18 -13.73
CA GLN A 100 -2.87 3.28 -12.95
C GLN A 100 -4.19 3.00 -13.72
N SER A 101 -4.61 3.88 -14.58
CA SER A 101 -5.66 3.61 -15.56
C SER A 101 -5.06 2.82 -16.73
N VAL A 102 -5.39 1.56 -16.78
CA VAL A 102 -5.17 0.70 -17.96
C VAL A 102 -6.12 1.18 -19.06
N ASN A 103 -5.83 2.32 -19.65
CA ASN A 103 -6.51 2.80 -20.82
C ASN A 103 -5.93 2.12 -22.06
N CYS A 104 -6.35 0.90 -22.33
CA CYS A 104 -6.13 0.22 -23.60
C CYS A 104 -7.09 0.75 -24.66
N GLY A 105 -6.75 1.88 -25.23
CA GLY A 105 -7.37 2.37 -26.45
C GLY A 105 -6.30 2.83 -27.43
N GLY A 106 -5.99 2.02 -28.43
CA GLY A 106 -5.11 2.44 -29.52
C GLY A 106 -4.35 1.28 -30.15
N ILE A 107 -4.89 0.73 -31.21
CA ILE A 107 -4.25 -0.18 -32.14
C ILE A 107 -3.23 0.62 -32.98
N GLY A 108 -1.94 0.23 -32.98
CA GLY A 108 -0.98 0.72 -33.94
C GLY A 108 0.49 0.69 -33.51
N HIS A 109 1.28 -0.17 -34.19
CA HIS A 109 2.72 -0.25 -34.33
C HIS A 109 3.58 -0.93 -33.26
N LEU A 110 4.00 -2.15 -33.60
CA LEU A 110 4.75 -3.13 -32.79
C LEU A 110 6.18 -2.76 -32.38
N SER A 111 6.80 -1.70 -32.87
CA SER A 111 8.19 -1.32 -32.54
C SER A 111 8.33 -0.30 -31.40
N VAL A 112 7.30 0.46 -31.08
CA VAL A 112 7.24 1.40 -29.94
C VAL A 112 6.73 0.70 -28.68
N GLU A 113 6.04 -0.41 -28.86
CA GLU A 113 5.35 -1.17 -27.81
C GLU A 113 6.33 -1.83 -26.83
N GLN A 114 7.41 -2.45 -27.30
CA GLN A 114 8.38 -3.12 -26.42
C GLN A 114 9.15 -2.17 -25.50
N GLN A 115 9.41 -0.97 -25.95
CA GLN A 115 10.07 0.06 -25.14
C GLN A 115 9.10 0.67 -24.10
N ASN A 116 7.82 0.79 -24.45
CA ASN A 116 6.75 1.21 -23.54
C ASN A 116 6.45 0.15 -22.47
N GLU A 117 6.52 -1.14 -22.81
CA GLU A 117 6.29 -2.24 -21.86
C GLU A 117 7.28 -2.25 -20.71
N ARG A 118 8.56 -2.08 -21.01
CA ARG A 118 9.63 -2.03 -20.01
C ARG A 118 9.49 -0.82 -19.08
N THR A 119 9.12 0.32 -19.65
CA THR A 119 8.90 1.57 -18.93
C THR A 119 7.66 1.47 -18.01
N THR A 120 6.58 0.86 -18.50
CA THR A 120 5.35 0.63 -17.71
C THR A 120 5.62 -0.34 -16.56
N ALA A 121 6.37 -1.42 -16.79
CA ALA A 121 6.74 -2.38 -15.76
C ALA A 121 7.58 -1.72 -14.63
N ILE A 122 8.57 -0.90 -15.01
CA ILE A 122 9.40 -0.16 -14.05
C ILE A 122 8.55 0.83 -13.24
N ALA A 123 7.61 1.54 -13.88
CA ALA A 123 6.72 2.48 -13.20
C ALA A 123 5.83 1.79 -12.16
N LEU A 124 5.31 0.60 -12.50
CA LEU A 124 4.50 -0.20 -11.59
C LEU A 124 5.31 -0.70 -10.39
N VAL A 125 6.54 -1.17 -10.62
CA VAL A 125 7.43 -1.58 -9.53
C VAL A 125 7.78 -0.42 -8.61
N ILE A 126 8.10 0.75 -9.19
CA ILE A 126 8.39 1.96 -8.41
C ILE A 126 7.14 2.38 -7.63
N GLY A 127 5.96 2.37 -8.26
CA GLY A 127 4.70 2.67 -7.59
C GLY A 127 4.46 1.76 -6.39
N ALA A 128 4.51 0.44 -6.60
CA ALA A 128 4.32 -0.55 -5.55
C ALA A 128 5.38 -0.47 -4.43
N ALA A 129 6.63 -0.15 -4.76
CA ALA A 129 7.66 0.05 -3.74
C ALA A 129 7.40 1.32 -2.92
N LEU A 130 6.91 2.38 -3.56
CA LEU A 130 6.56 3.63 -2.88
C LEU A 130 5.38 3.48 -1.91
N ASP A 131 4.47 2.58 -2.23
CA ASP A 131 3.29 2.30 -1.43
C ASP A 131 3.62 1.25 -0.35
N GLY A 132 4.24 0.14 -0.73
CA GLY A 132 4.50 -1.00 0.14
C GLY A 132 5.66 -0.80 1.15
N ILE A 133 6.70 -0.01 0.81
CA ILE A 133 7.82 0.25 1.72
C ILE A 133 7.34 0.99 2.99
N PRO A 134 6.66 2.16 2.90
CA PRO A 134 6.16 2.85 4.09
C PRO A 134 5.18 2.01 4.92
N GLU A 135 4.26 1.29 4.26
CA GLU A 135 3.32 0.40 4.94
C GLU A 135 4.04 -0.72 5.71
N SER A 136 5.04 -1.35 5.09
CA SER A 136 5.83 -2.40 5.74
C SER A 136 6.71 -1.86 6.86
N MET A 137 7.27 -0.67 6.72
CA MET A 137 8.01 0.00 7.80
C MET A 137 7.10 0.26 8.99
N SER A 138 5.85 0.69 8.76
CA SER A 138 4.88 0.91 9.83
C SER A 138 4.56 -0.39 10.56
N ILE A 139 4.41 -1.51 9.86
CA ILE A 139 4.25 -2.83 10.48
C ILE A 139 5.43 -3.13 11.42
N GLY A 140 6.67 -2.95 10.95
CA GLY A 140 7.86 -3.18 11.76
C GLY A 140 7.92 -2.34 13.03
N ILE A 141 7.56 -1.06 12.94
CA ILE A 141 7.52 -0.14 14.09
C ILE A 141 6.38 -0.50 15.05
N THR A 142 5.19 -0.80 14.52
CA THR A 142 4.03 -1.13 15.36
C THR A 142 4.28 -2.40 16.18
N PHE A 143 5.04 -3.36 15.67
CA PHE A 143 5.46 -4.53 16.45
C PHE A 143 6.40 -4.20 17.61
N LEU A 144 7.16 -3.11 17.53
CA LEU A 144 7.97 -2.64 18.66
C LEU A 144 7.09 -2.07 19.78
N GLU A 145 6.04 -1.34 19.42
CA GLU A 145 5.24 -0.56 20.36
C GLU A 145 4.06 -1.37 20.93
N ASN A 146 3.28 -2.01 20.07
CA ASN A 146 2.11 -2.77 20.47
C ASN A 146 1.78 -3.90 19.46
N PRO A 147 2.09 -5.17 19.77
CA PRO A 147 1.79 -6.30 18.89
C PRO A 147 0.29 -6.50 18.59
N LEU A 148 -0.61 -6.01 19.43
CA LEU A 148 -2.08 -6.12 19.21
C LEU A 148 -2.55 -5.15 18.13
N VAL A 149 -2.04 -3.92 18.11
CA VAL A 149 -2.34 -2.93 17.06
C VAL A 149 -1.84 -3.40 15.71
N SER A 150 -0.75 -4.17 15.68
CA SER A 150 -0.21 -4.75 14.45
C SER A 150 -1.22 -5.62 13.70
N SER A 151 -2.18 -6.26 14.37
CA SER A 151 -3.13 -7.16 13.72
C SER A 151 -4.11 -6.42 12.81
N SER A 152 -4.58 -5.23 13.20
CA SER A 152 -5.46 -4.41 12.36
C SER A 152 -4.71 -3.85 11.15
N VAL A 153 -3.48 -3.39 11.35
CA VAL A 153 -2.61 -2.90 10.27
C VAL A 153 -2.35 -4.01 9.25
N ILE A 154 -1.98 -5.21 9.71
CA ILE A 154 -1.71 -6.37 8.85
C ILE A 154 -2.94 -6.72 8.00
N LEU A 155 -4.11 -6.80 8.63
CA LEU A 155 -5.35 -7.14 7.94
C LEU A 155 -5.72 -6.08 6.90
N ALA A 156 -5.65 -4.79 7.27
CA ALA A 156 -5.99 -3.70 6.37
C ALA A 156 -5.05 -3.65 5.15
N VAL A 157 -3.74 -3.77 5.37
CA VAL A 157 -2.74 -3.83 4.28
C VAL A 157 -2.95 -5.07 3.41
N ALA A 158 -3.17 -6.25 4.02
CA ALA A 158 -3.42 -7.49 3.28
C ALA A 158 -4.64 -7.38 2.36
N VAL A 159 -5.73 -6.78 2.86
CA VAL A 159 -6.96 -6.58 2.06
C VAL A 159 -6.77 -5.51 1.00
N ALA A 160 -6.06 -4.42 1.29
CA ALA A 160 -5.75 -3.36 0.32
C ALA A 160 -4.88 -3.88 -0.84
N ASN A 161 -3.98 -4.81 -0.60
CA ASN A 161 -3.13 -5.45 -1.61
C ASN A 161 -3.88 -6.35 -2.60
N ILE A 162 -5.10 -6.83 -2.25
CA ILE A 162 -5.88 -7.69 -3.14
C ILE A 162 -6.29 -6.98 -4.43
N PRO A 163 -7.00 -5.82 -4.41
CA PRO A 163 -7.38 -5.13 -5.64
C PRO A 163 -6.17 -4.63 -6.42
N GLU A 164 -5.13 -4.20 -5.72
CA GLU A 164 -3.91 -3.71 -6.37
C GLU A 164 -3.21 -4.80 -7.18
N GLY A 165 -3.03 -5.98 -6.61
CA GLY A 165 -2.49 -7.13 -7.31
C GLY A 165 -3.39 -7.58 -8.47
N LEU A 166 -4.71 -7.62 -8.28
CA LEU A 166 -5.66 -7.96 -9.34
C LEU A 166 -5.58 -7.01 -10.54
N ALA A 167 -5.60 -5.70 -10.27
CA ALA A 167 -5.56 -4.66 -11.30
C ALA A 167 -4.23 -4.67 -12.06
N SER A 168 -3.11 -4.68 -11.32
CA SER A 168 -1.77 -4.64 -11.89
C SER A 168 -1.41 -5.93 -12.62
N GLY A 169 -1.77 -7.10 -12.08
CA GLY A 169 -1.56 -8.39 -12.75
C GLY A 169 -2.29 -8.47 -14.10
N ALA A 170 -3.57 -8.08 -14.13
CA ALA A 170 -4.34 -8.02 -15.35
C ALA A 170 -3.79 -6.97 -16.34
N GLY A 171 -3.40 -5.79 -15.84
CA GLY A 171 -2.86 -4.69 -16.63
C GLY A 171 -1.53 -5.04 -17.31
N LEU A 172 -0.54 -5.53 -16.54
CA LEU A 172 0.76 -5.97 -17.06
C LEU A 172 0.62 -7.09 -18.08
N ARG A 173 -0.30 -8.01 -17.86
CA ARG A 173 -0.56 -9.09 -18.82
C ARG A 173 -1.10 -8.59 -20.15
N ARG A 174 -1.99 -7.60 -20.14
CA ARG A 174 -2.50 -6.93 -21.36
C ARG A 174 -1.40 -6.18 -22.11
N SER A 175 -0.43 -5.63 -21.38
CA SER A 175 0.76 -4.96 -21.95
C SER A 175 1.81 -5.94 -22.51
N GLY A 176 1.53 -7.24 -22.54
CA GLY A 176 2.41 -8.23 -23.15
C GLY A 176 3.48 -8.83 -22.22
N VAL A 177 3.59 -8.36 -20.96
CA VAL A 177 4.57 -8.87 -20.00
C VAL A 177 4.32 -10.35 -19.72
N SER A 178 5.37 -11.16 -19.67
CA SER A 178 5.25 -12.60 -19.40
C SER A 178 4.73 -12.87 -18.00
N ARG A 179 3.97 -13.95 -17.82
CA ARG A 179 3.43 -14.36 -16.51
C ARG A 179 4.53 -14.50 -15.46
N PHE A 180 5.65 -15.11 -15.85
CA PHE A 180 6.80 -15.29 -14.96
C PHE A 180 7.38 -13.95 -14.48
N ASN A 181 7.57 -13.01 -15.39
CA ASN A 181 8.11 -11.68 -15.04
C ASN A 181 7.17 -10.91 -14.13
N ILE A 182 5.85 -11.00 -14.33
CA ILE A 182 4.88 -10.33 -13.47
C ILE A 182 4.95 -10.88 -12.03
N LEU A 183 4.96 -12.20 -11.88
CA LEU A 183 5.08 -12.82 -10.56
C LEU A 183 6.45 -12.54 -9.93
N LEU A 184 7.52 -12.52 -10.72
CA LEU A 184 8.86 -12.18 -10.24
C LEU A 184 8.91 -10.73 -9.71
N ILE A 185 8.31 -9.78 -10.45
CA ILE A 185 8.20 -8.37 -10.03
C ILE A 185 7.49 -8.27 -8.69
N TRP A 186 6.30 -8.85 -8.57
CA TRP A 186 5.53 -8.77 -7.33
C TRP A 186 6.20 -9.52 -6.17
N SER A 187 6.83 -10.66 -6.43
CA SER A 187 7.62 -11.34 -5.41
C SER A 187 8.82 -10.52 -4.94
N SER A 188 9.49 -9.81 -5.85
CA SER A 188 10.61 -8.92 -5.47
C SER A 188 10.13 -7.73 -4.63
N VAL A 189 8.95 -7.16 -4.94
CA VAL A 189 8.33 -6.11 -4.12
C VAL A 189 8.05 -6.64 -2.70
N VAL A 190 7.46 -7.83 -2.56
CA VAL A 190 7.23 -8.44 -1.25
C VAL A 190 8.54 -8.60 -0.46
N VAL A 191 9.61 -9.07 -1.11
CA VAL A 191 10.92 -9.21 -0.43
C VAL A 191 11.44 -7.85 0.03
N VAL A 192 11.36 -6.81 -0.81
CA VAL A 192 11.77 -5.45 -0.43
C VAL A 192 10.95 -4.93 0.74
N CYS A 193 9.64 -5.15 0.74
CA CYS A 193 8.75 -4.76 1.84
C CYS A 193 9.11 -5.47 3.16
N VAL A 194 9.32 -6.79 3.13
CA VAL A 194 9.73 -7.54 4.31
C VAL A 194 11.09 -7.04 4.85
N VAL A 195 12.05 -6.79 3.97
CA VAL A 195 13.35 -6.22 4.36
C VAL A 195 13.17 -4.83 4.98
N SER A 196 12.29 -4.00 4.42
CA SER A 196 11.98 -2.66 4.95
C SER A 196 11.37 -2.72 6.35
N SER A 197 10.46 -3.67 6.61
CA SER A 197 9.87 -3.91 7.93
C SER A 197 10.94 -4.31 8.95
N VAL A 198 11.79 -5.27 8.58
CA VAL A 198 12.89 -5.73 9.43
C VAL A 198 13.88 -4.59 9.73
N LEU A 199 14.26 -3.82 8.71
CA LEU A 199 15.14 -2.65 8.90
C LEU A 199 14.49 -1.59 9.78
N ALA A 200 13.21 -1.31 9.61
CA ALA A 200 12.48 -0.38 10.47
C ALA A 200 12.49 -0.86 11.92
N TRP A 201 12.23 -2.15 12.17
CA TRP A 201 12.30 -2.73 13.50
C TRP A 201 13.69 -2.56 14.13
N ILE A 202 14.75 -2.90 13.39
CA ILE A 202 16.14 -2.81 13.89
C ILE A 202 16.53 -1.36 14.19
N LEU A 203 16.25 -0.44 13.27
CA LEU A 203 16.67 0.95 13.36
C LEU A 203 15.85 1.75 14.38
N MET A 204 14.58 1.37 14.59
CA MET A 204 13.68 2.10 15.48
C MET A 204 13.64 1.53 16.89
N LYS A 205 14.25 0.36 17.16
CA LYS A 205 14.23 -0.28 18.47
C LYS A 205 14.72 0.65 19.58
N ASP A 206 15.82 1.33 19.35
CA ASP A 206 16.45 2.24 20.31
C ASP A 206 16.30 3.72 19.91
N ALA A 207 15.44 4.01 18.91
CA ALA A 207 15.22 5.37 18.44
C ALA A 207 14.32 6.16 19.40
N PRO A 208 14.51 7.50 19.48
CA PRO A 208 13.60 8.36 20.24
C PRO A 208 12.17 8.28 19.72
N ASP A 209 11.17 8.43 20.61
CA ASP A 209 9.75 8.36 20.26
C ASP A 209 9.36 9.39 19.19
N ALA A 210 9.99 10.57 19.21
CA ALA A 210 9.83 11.56 18.15
C ALA A 210 10.14 11.00 16.75
N MET A 211 11.20 10.22 16.61
CA MET A 211 11.59 9.62 15.32
C MET A 211 10.64 8.50 14.90
N LYS A 212 10.24 7.66 15.84
CA LYS A 212 9.26 6.60 15.60
C LYS A 212 7.94 7.20 15.10
N GLY A 213 7.41 8.21 15.81
CA GLY A 213 6.18 8.88 15.42
C GLY A 213 6.26 9.58 14.06
N ILE A 214 7.38 10.25 13.76
CA ILE A 214 7.59 10.85 12.43
C ILE A 214 7.52 9.78 11.33
N ILE A 215 8.20 8.65 11.49
CA ILE A 215 8.25 7.61 10.44
C ILE A 215 6.90 6.91 10.30
N THR A 216 6.21 6.62 11.40
CA THR A 216 4.85 6.04 11.36
C THR A 216 3.87 6.98 10.65
N ALA A 217 3.88 8.28 11.01
CA ALA A 217 3.02 9.27 10.34
C ALA A 217 3.44 9.53 8.89
N PHE A 218 4.73 9.42 8.55
CA PHE A 218 5.23 9.51 7.18
C PHE A 218 4.62 8.41 6.29
N ALA A 219 4.57 7.18 6.77
CA ALA A 219 3.88 6.10 6.08
C ALA A 219 2.40 6.45 5.86
N GLY A 220 1.72 6.95 6.90
CA GLY A 220 0.35 7.42 6.80
C GLY A 220 0.14 8.53 5.76
N GLY A 221 1.07 9.48 5.67
CA GLY A 221 1.03 10.54 4.65
C GLY A 221 1.16 10.00 3.22
N GLY A 222 2.04 9.02 3.00
CA GLY A 222 2.18 8.33 1.71
C GLY A 222 0.89 7.61 1.31
N VAL A 223 0.33 6.80 2.22
CA VAL A 223 -0.94 6.07 2.02
C VAL A 223 -2.09 7.03 1.71
N LEU A 224 -2.17 8.17 2.42
CA LEU A 224 -3.20 9.18 2.18
C LEU A 224 -3.09 9.76 0.76
N ALA A 225 -1.90 10.17 0.36
CA ALA A 225 -1.67 10.73 -0.97
C ALA A 225 -2.00 9.71 -2.07
N MET A 226 -1.56 8.46 -1.92
CA MET A 226 -1.88 7.37 -2.85
C MET A 226 -3.37 7.15 -2.98
N THR A 227 -4.06 7.03 -1.85
CA THR A 227 -5.51 6.76 -1.83
C THR A 227 -6.28 7.83 -2.61
N PHE A 228 -5.98 9.11 -2.40
CA PHE A 228 -6.67 10.21 -3.08
C PHE A 228 -6.20 10.47 -4.51
N GLN A 229 -4.94 10.21 -4.83
CA GLN A 229 -4.41 10.51 -6.17
C GLN A 229 -4.50 9.34 -7.14
N ALA A 230 -4.63 8.13 -6.63
CA ALA A 230 -4.57 6.92 -7.43
C ALA A 230 -5.81 6.04 -7.27
N ILE A 231 -6.05 5.52 -6.07
CA ILE A 231 -7.05 4.46 -5.85
C ILE A 231 -8.47 4.97 -6.06
N ILE A 232 -8.84 6.08 -5.40
CA ILE A 232 -10.18 6.67 -5.52
C ILE A 232 -10.49 7.12 -6.95
N PRO A 233 -9.61 7.86 -7.67
CA PRO A 233 -9.88 8.26 -9.05
C PRO A 233 -10.07 7.06 -9.98
N GLU A 234 -9.24 6.00 -9.87
CA GLU A 234 -9.37 4.80 -10.69
C GLU A 234 -10.70 4.08 -10.45
N ALA A 235 -11.10 3.95 -9.19
CA ALA A 235 -12.41 3.37 -8.86
C ALA A 235 -13.56 4.24 -9.40
N TYR A 236 -13.45 5.57 -9.28
CA TYR A 236 -14.49 6.49 -9.70
C TYR A 236 -14.76 6.46 -11.22
N GLU A 237 -13.73 6.24 -12.05
CA GLU A 237 -13.89 6.13 -13.50
C GLU A 237 -14.91 5.05 -13.90
N GLU A 238 -15.01 3.95 -13.14
CA GLU A 238 -15.83 2.78 -13.50
C GLU A 238 -17.16 2.69 -12.74
N ILE A 239 -17.22 3.12 -11.47
CA ILE A 239 -18.39 2.91 -10.60
C ILE A 239 -19.06 4.20 -10.09
N LYS A 240 -18.48 5.36 -10.38
CA LYS A 240 -19.04 6.71 -10.11
C LYS A 240 -19.81 6.83 -8.80
N ASP A 241 -21.14 6.77 -8.89
CA ASP A 241 -22.07 7.04 -7.78
C ASP A 241 -21.98 6.04 -6.62
N TRP A 242 -21.43 4.85 -6.84
CA TRP A 242 -21.36 3.79 -5.83
C TRP A 242 -20.09 3.84 -4.97
N ILE A 243 -19.09 4.65 -5.35
CA ILE A 243 -17.78 4.66 -4.67
C ILE A 243 -17.91 5.02 -3.19
N GLY A 244 -18.73 6.05 -2.87
CA GLY A 244 -18.89 6.51 -1.49
C GLY A 244 -19.49 5.44 -0.58
N LEU A 245 -20.50 4.71 -1.06
CA LEU A 245 -21.13 3.64 -0.29
C LEU A 245 -20.14 2.48 -0.05
N ILE A 246 -19.43 2.05 -1.10
CA ILE A 246 -18.52 0.90 -1.02
C ILE A 246 -17.29 1.23 -0.20
N ALA A 247 -16.71 2.41 -0.36
CA ALA A 247 -15.63 2.90 0.49
C ALA A 247 -16.10 3.04 1.95
N GLY A 248 -17.32 3.53 2.17
CA GLY A 248 -17.93 3.59 3.51
C GLY A 248 -18.06 2.22 4.19
N VAL A 249 -18.40 1.17 3.43
CA VAL A 249 -18.43 -0.21 3.95
C VAL A 249 -17.02 -0.67 4.30
N GLY A 250 -16.03 -0.43 3.42
CA GLY A 250 -14.63 -0.75 3.69
C GLY A 250 -14.11 -0.05 4.95
N PHE A 251 -14.38 1.25 5.07
CA PHE A 251 -14.04 2.04 6.25
C PHE A 251 -14.67 1.45 7.52
N ALA A 252 -15.98 1.15 7.49
CA ALA A 252 -16.71 0.63 8.66
C ALA A 252 -16.14 -0.72 9.13
N ILE A 253 -15.77 -1.61 8.18
CA ILE A 253 -15.18 -2.90 8.51
C ILE A 253 -13.79 -2.70 9.14
N ALA A 254 -12.93 -1.88 8.56
CA ALA A 254 -11.60 -1.61 9.10
C ALA A 254 -11.69 -0.91 10.47
N PHE A 255 -12.62 0.03 10.64
CA PHE A 255 -12.91 0.67 11.90
C PHE A 255 -13.30 -0.33 13.00
N LEU A 256 -14.21 -1.26 12.69
CA LEU A 256 -14.60 -2.31 13.63
C LEU A 256 -13.42 -3.22 13.99
N VAL A 257 -12.61 -3.61 13.00
CA VAL A 257 -11.42 -4.45 13.24
C VAL A 257 -10.43 -3.71 14.14
N SER A 258 -10.12 -2.45 13.84
CA SER A 258 -9.22 -1.63 14.67
C SER A 258 -9.70 -1.54 16.13
N HIS A 259 -11.00 -1.36 16.36
CA HIS A 259 -11.56 -1.24 17.72
C HIS A 259 -11.77 -2.56 18.47
N LEU A 260 -11.81 -3.69 17.78
CA LEU A 260 -11.90 -5.00 18.43
C LEU A 260 -10.55 -5.46 18.99
N TYR A 261 -9.45 -4.90 18.49
CA TYR A 261 -8.08 -5.24 18.90
C TYR A 261 -7.39 -4.14 19.73
N HIS A 262 -8.03 -3.00 19.95
CA HIS A 262 -7.65 -1.95 20.90
C HIS A 262 -8.41 -2.11 22.22
#